data_d4d6db9a7c8b7d0bba5fce9ee923f1de
#
_entry.id   d4d6db9a7c8b7d0bba5fce9ee923f1de
#
_cell.length_a   1.000
_cell.length_b   1.000
_cell.length_c   1.000
_cell.angle_alpha   90.00
_cell.angle_beta   90.00
_cell.angle_gamma   90.00
#
_symmetry.space_group_name_H-M   'P 1'
#
loop_
_entity.id
_entity.type
_entity.pdbx_description
1 polymer ?
#
loop_
_entity_poly.entity_id
_entity_poly.type
_entity_poly.pdbx_seq_one_letter_code
_entity_poly.pdbx_strand_id
1 'polypeptide(L)'
;PAPTAAVRSSAQVASPRPAAAAAAATAPAALAALRPADTPSATSAAPASSAALAPLTPLVPLAPLDAAPDAPAAAVLAEPVLAARAWLSLDLNSGAILSEAQPDQQLAPASLTKLMTAYVVFDALAHQRLSAAQPVAVSNHAWRTGGSRMFLQAGHAVTVDELLQGLLVQSGNDAATALAEAVGGSESGFVALMNEQAQRLGMSRSRFMNPTGLPDAAHLTT
;
A
#
# COMPACT_ATOMS: atom_id res chain seq x y z
N PRO A 1 70.17 14.29 4.30
CA PRO A 1 70.47 13.92 2.94
C PRO A 1 69.36 13.08 2.36
N ALA A 2 68.74 13.60 1.32
CA ALA A 2 68.04 12.79 0.33
C ALA A 2 69.06 12.10 -0.58
N PRO A 3 68.73 11.14 -1.40
CA PRO A 3 68.09 11.46 -2.68
C PRO A 3 67.00 10.40 -3.10
N THR A 4 65.97 10.86 -3.80
CA THR A 4 65.73 10.74 -5.25
C THR A 4 65.87 9.33 -5.87
N ALA A 5 64.78 8.81 -6.41
CA ALA A 5 64.71 8.27 -7.77
C ALA A 5 63.24 7.98 -8.20
N ALA A 6 62.86 8.65 -9.26
CA ALA A 6 61.72 8.35 -10.06
C ALA A 6 62.05 7.20 -11.05
N VAL A 7 61.09 6.34 -11.33
CA VAL A 7 61.05 5.63 -12.63
C VAL A 7 59.64 5.52 -13.12
N ARG A 8 59.44 6.03 -14.31
CA ARG A 8 58.30 5.91 -15.21
C ARG A 8 58.17 4.48 -15.74
N SER A 9 57.00 4.00 -16.03
CA SER A 9 56.75 3.45 -17.36
C SER A 9 55.29 3.17 -17.62
N SER A 10 54.87 3.70 -18.72
CA SER A 10 53.67 3.50 -19.46
C SER A 10 53.54 2.08 -19.97
N ALA A 11 52.35 1.52 -19.95
CA ALA A 11 51.91 0.57 -20.94
C ALA A 11 50.40 0.66 -21.11
N GLN A 12 50.04 1.32 -22.12
CA GLN A 12 48.75 1.40 -22.75
C GLN A 12 48.60 0.13 -23.59
N VAL A 13 47.60 -0.72 -23.27
CA VAL A 13 47.22 -1.82 -24.18
C VAL A 13 45.76 -1.66 -24.55
N ALA A 14 45.60 -1.57 -25.86
CA ALA A 14 44.39 -1.31 -26.61
C ALA A 14 43.35 -2.45 -26.47
N SER A 15 42.08 -2.06 -26.60
CA SER A 15 40.93 -2.90 -26.88
C SER A 15 41.09 -3.78 -28.14
N PRO A 16 40.32 -4.82 -28.20
CA PRO A 16 39.53 -5.03 -29.40
C PRO A 16 38.04 -5.21 -29.13
N ARG A 17 37.28 -4.50 -29.90
CA ARG A 17 35.86 -4.68 -30.15
C ARG A 17 35.70 -5.79 -31.22
N PRO A 18 34.77 -6.69 -31.09
CA PRO A 18 34.21 -7.29 -32.27
C PRO A 18 32.74 -6.96 -32.50
N ALA A 19 32.51 -6.84 -33.74
CA ALA A 19 31.41 -6.47 -34.55
C ALA A 19 30.08 -7.21 -34.30
N ALA A 20 29.04 -6.49 -34.70
CA ALA A 20 27.67 -6.94 -34.84
C ALA A 20 27.52 -8.21 -35.72
N ALA A 21 26.62 -9.09 -35.27
CA ALA A 21 25.96 -10.01 -36.16
C ALA A 21 24.45 -9.94 -35.84
N ALA A 22 23.75 -9.36 -36.80
CA ALA A 22 22.29 -9.41 -36.88
C ALA A 22 21.90 -10.84 -37.30
N ALA A 23 21.00 -11.44 -36.54
CA ALA A 23 20.24 -12.61 -37.01
C ALA A 23 18.76 -12.30 -36.81
N ALA A 24 18.10 -11.94 -37.87
CA ALA A 24 16.66 -11.96 -38.01
C ALA A 24 16.18 -13.41 -37.98
N ALA A 25 15.30 -13.74 -37.05
CA ALA A 25 14.53 -14.96 -37.07
C ALA A 25 13.03 -14.62 -37.07
N THR A 26 12.49 -14.94 -38.20
CA THR A 26 11.10 -14.90 -38.66
C THR A 26 10.18 -15.67 -37.71
N ALA A 27 9.09 -15.06 -37.32
CA ALA A 27 7.96 -15.73 -36.68
C ALA A 27 7.09 -16.44 -37.72
N PRO A 28 6.53 -17.61 -37.45
CA PRO A 28 5.37 -18.09 -38.18
C PRO A 28 4.09 -17.78 -37.37
N ALA A 29 3.20 -17.06 -38.03
CA ALA A 29 1.81 -16.92 -37.66
C ALA A 29 1.09 -18.29 -37.75
N ALA A 30 0.48 -18.72 -36.64
CA ALA A 30 -0.54 -19.74 -36.68
C ALA A 30 -1.82 -19.16 -36.06
N LEU A 31 -2.65 -18.64 -36.96
CA LEU A 31 -4.02 -18.24 -36.65
C LEU A 31 -4.87 -19.50 -36.65
N ALA A 32 -5.24 -20.02 -35.48
CA ALA A 32 -6.25 -21.06 -35.34
C ALA A 32 -7.53 -20.44 -34.84
N ALA A 33 -8.50 -20.35 -35.75
CA ALA A 33 -9.87 -19.94 -35.49
C ALA A 33 -10.55 -20.96 -34.56
N LEU A 34 -11.01 -20.51 -33.40
CA LEU A 34 -11.97 -21.21 -32.57
C LEU A 34 -13.36 -20.59 -32.77
N ARG A 35 -14.25 -21.43 -33.32
CA ARG A 35 -15.68 -21.17 -33.55
C ARG A 35 -16.39 -20.98 -32.20
N PRO A 36 -17.43 -20.10 -32.14
CA PRO A 36 -18.23 -19.99 -30.93
C PRO A 36 -19.13 -21.22 -30.81
N ALA A 37 -19.10 -21.82 -29.62
CA ALA A 37 -20.04 -22.88 -29.27
C ALA A 37 -21.34 -22.27 -28.71
N ASP A 38 -22.41 -22.92 -29.12
CA ASP A 38 -23.81 -22.61 -28.91
C ASP A 38 -24.20 -22.26 -27.48
N THR A 39 -24.94 -21.16 -27.34
CA THR A 39 -25.73 -20.83 -26.16
C THR A 39 -27.02 -21.67 -26.09
N PRO A 40 -27.33 -22.33 -24.99
CA PRO A 40 -28.68 -22.81 -24.78
C PRO A 40 -29.58 -21.68 -24.29
N SER A 41 -30.62 -21.44 -25.08
CA SER A 41 -31.78 -20.62 -24.75
C SER A 41 -32.49 -21.21 -23.52
N ALA A 42 -32.59 -20.50 -22.42
CA ALA A 42 -33.49 -20.82 -21.33
C ALA A 42 -34.56 -19.76 -21.22
N THR A 43 -35.69 -20.10 -21.82
CA THR A 43 -36.99 -19.53 -21.58
C THR A 43 -37.47 -19.88 -20.17
N SER A 44 -37.85 -18.93 -19.36
CA SER A 44 -39.06 -18.95 -18.54
C SER A 44 -39.06 -17.75 -17.59
N ALA A 45 -39.87 -16.77 -17.95
CA ALA A 45 -40.23 -15.69 -17.03
C ALA A 45 -41.30 -16.22 -16.07
N ALA A 46 -41.03 -16.13 -14.77
CA ALA A 46 -42.05 -16.20 -13.73
C ALA A 46 -42.49 -14.77 -13.36
N PRO A 47 -43.79 -14.54 -13.12
CA PRO A 47 -44.29 -13.20 -12.88
C PRO A 47 -43.88 -12.68 -11.50
N ALA A 48 -43.38 -11.47 -11.47
CA ALA A 48 -43.16 -10.70 -10.25
C ALA A 48 -44.48 -10.46 -9.54
N SER A 49 -44.64 -11.07 -8.37
CA SER A 49 -45.75 -10.78 -7.45
C SER A 49 -45.53 -9.36 -6.89
N SER A 50 -46.39 -8.43 -7.31
CA SER A 50 -46.46 -7.11 -6.69
C SER A 50 -47.04 -7.24 -5.29
N ALA A 51 -46.15 -7.27 -4.29
CA ALA A 51 -46.57 -7.10 -2.90
C ALA A 51 -46.92 -5.65 -2.67
N ALA A 52 -48.23 -5.36 -2.53
CA ALA A 52 -48.72 -4.06 -2.13
C ALA A 52 -48.14 -3.66 -0.77
N LEU A 53 -47.48 -2.50 -0.72
CA LEU A 53 -47.03 -1.89 0.52
C LEU A 53 -48.25 -1.55 1.38
N ALA A 54 -48.31 -2.15 2.57
CA ALA A 54 -49.29 -1.77 3.58
C ALA A 54 -49.08 -0.30 4.00
N PRO A 55 -50.17 0.43 4.29
CA PRO A 55 -50.04 1.83 4.70
C PRO A 55 -49.32 1.92 6.06
N LEU A 56 -48.33 2.81 6.09
CA LEU A 56 -47.58 3.15 7.31
C LEU A 56 -48.54 3.72 8.35
N THR A 57 -48.67 3.07 9.50
CA THR A 57 -49.36 3.65 10.63
C THR A 57 -48.66 4.91 11.11
N PRO A 58 -49.40 5.97 11.48
CA PRO A 58 -48.75 7.18 11.99
C PRO A 58 -47.98 6.87 13.26
N LEU A 59 -46.74 7.35 13.34
CA LEU A 59 -45.93 7.30 14.53
C LEU A 59 -46.64 8.04 15.68
N VAL A 60 -47.00 7.34 16.74
CA VAL A 60 -47.46 7.92 17.99
C VAL A 60 -46.28 8.72 18.56
N PRO A 61 -46.42 10.01 18.95
CA PRO A 61 -45.37 10.74 19.60
C PRO A 61 -44.98 10.02 20.89
N LEU A 62 -43.70 9.66 21.01
CA LEU A 62 -43.16 9.16 22.28
C LEU A 62 -43.30 10.31 23.31
N ALA A 63 -43.97 10.02 24.44
CA ALA A 63 -43.96 10.89 25.60
C ALA A 63 -42.50 11.16 26.04
N PRO A 64 -42.20 12.35 26.59
CA PRO A 64 -40.88 12.62 27.15
C PRO A 64 -40.58 11.55 28.21
N LEU A 65 -39.46 10.84 28.04
CA LEU A 65 -38.92 10.00 29.08
C LEU A 65 -38.52 10.94 30.21
N ASP A 66 -39.30 10.92 31.31
CA ASP A 66 -38.90 11.52 32.55
C ASP A 66 -37.50 11.02 32.89
N ALA A 67 -36.58 11.94 33.14
CA ALA A 67 -35.21 11.61 33.47
C ALA A 67 -35.23 10.65 34.67
N ALA A 68 -34.77 9.42 34.45
CA ALA A 68 -34.59 8.46 35.53
C ALA A 68 -33.61 9.08 36.53
N PRO A 69 -34.00 9.18 37.83
CA PRO A 69 -33.08 9.59 38.85
C PRO A 69 -32.04 8.47 39.03
N ASP A 70 -30.78 8.86 39.09
CA ASP A 70 -29.64 8.02 39.41
C ASP A 70 -29.22 6.98 38.35
N ALA A 71 -28.78 7.46 37.19
CA ALA A 71 -27.74 6.71 36.50
C ALA A 71 -26.51 6.68 37.41
N PRO A 72 -25.95 5.50 37.77
CA PRO A 72 -24.73 5.45 38.55
C PRO A 72 -23.70 6.31 37.84
N ALA A 73 -23.07 7.23 38.59
CA ALA A 73 -22.01 8.06 38.06
C ALA A 73 -21.09 7.18 37.23
N ALA A 74 -20.96 7.48 35.92
CA ALA A 74 -20.14 6.68 35.01
C ALA A 74 -18.79 6.49 35.71
N ALA A 75 -18.46 5.24 36.01
CA ALA A 75 -17.19 4.92 36.64
C ALA A 75 -16.12 5.53 35.77
N VAL A 76 -15.43 6.57 36.25
CA VAL A 76 -14.31 7.15 35.55
C VAL A 76 -13.27 6.04 35.48
N LEU A 77 -13.22 5.37 34.34
CA LEU A 77 -12.19 4.36 34.10
C LEU A 77 -10.84 5.07 34.22
N ALA A 78 -9.99 4.55 35.11
CA ALA A 78 -8.65 5.09 35.25
C ALA A 78 -7.95 5.04 33.89
N GLU A 79 -7.26 6.11 33.52
CA GLU A 79 -6.50 6.15 32.29
C GLU A 79 -5.49 5.00 32.25
N PRO A 80 -5.36 4.30 31.11
CA PRO A 80 -4.41 3.21 31.00
C PRO A 80 -2.97 3.73 31.13
N VAL A 81 -2.17 3.11 31.98
CA VAL A 81 -0.74 3.38 32.07
C VAL A 81 -0.03 2.52 31.03
N LEU A 82 0.36 3.13 29.91
CA LEU A 82 1.06 2.47 28.82
C LEU A 82 2.52 2.91 28.76
N ALA A 83 3.44 1.95 28.51
CA ALA A 83 4.85 2.24 28.26
C ALA A 83 5.04 2.70 26.80
N ALA A 84 4.29 3.69 26.37
CA ALA A 84 4.32 4.29 25.04
C ALA A 84 4.61 5.80 25.14
N ARG A 85 5.31 6.34 24.14
CA ARG A 85 5.61 7.78 24.09
C ARG A 85 4.39 8.61 23.69
N ALA A 86 3.53 8.05 22.88
CA ALA A 86 2.26 8.63 22.48
C ALA A 86 1.25 7.51 22.22
N TRP A 87 -0.01 7.75 22.50
CA TRP A 87 -1.10 6.83 22.21
C TRP A 87 -2.43 7.57 22.13
N LEU A 88 -3.36 6.97 21.44
CA LEU A 88 -4.73 7.46 21.26
C LEU A 88 -5.68 6.26 21.26
N SER A 89 -6.76 6.34 22.02
CA SER A 89 -7.89 5.42 22.01
C SER A 89 -9.15 6.17 21.65
N LEU A 90 -9.89 5.64 20.66
CA LEU A 90 -11.12 6.27 20.21
C LEU A 90 -12.22 5.22 19.98
N ASP A 91 -13.46 5.63 20.11
CA ASP A 91 -14.62 4.85 19.71
C ASP A 91 -14.85 5.03 18.21
N LEU A 92 -14.80 3.92 17.45
CA LEU A 92 -14.92 3.96 16.00
C LEU A 92 -16.32 4.34 15.49
N ASN A 93 -17.37 4.14 16.30
CA ASN A 93 -18.72 4.43 15.88
C ASN A 93 -19.07 5.93 16.05
N SER A 94 -18.67 6.49 17.18
CA SER A 94 -18.94 7.89 17.51
C SER A 94 -17.81 8.84 17.12
N GLY A 95 -16.59 8.33 16.92
CA GLY A 95 -15.38 9.13 16.75
C GLY A 95 -14.89 9.79 18.05
N ALA A 96 -15.51 9.45 19.21
CA ALA A 96 -15.14 10.04 20.48
C ALA A 96 -13.76 9.55 20.94
N ILE A 97 -12.91 10.49 21.35
CA ILE A 97 -11.63 10.17 22.00
C ILE A 97 -11.94 9.70 23.42
N LEU A 98 -11.56 8.47 23.72
CA LEU A 98 -11.76 7.85 25.02
C LEU A 98 -10.61 8.18 25.96
N SER A 99 -9.38 8.21 25.44
CA SER A 99 -8.18 8.46 26.22
C SER A 99 -7.00 8.71 25.30
N GLU A 100 -6.04 9.54 25.69
CA GLU A 100 -4.88 9.88 24.86
C GLU A 100 -3.67 10.32 25.69
N ALA A 101 -2.47 10.17 25.15
CA ALA A 101 -1.26 10.77 25.67
C ALA A 101 -0.38 11.23 24.50
N GLN A 102 -0.05 12.51 24.49
CA GLN A 102 0.79 13.16 23.47
C GLN A 102 0.41 12.79 22.01
N PRO A 103 -0.88 12.81 21.62
CA PRO A 103 -1.34 12.30 20.32
C PRO A 103 -0.71 13.04 19.13
N ASP A 104 -0.29 14.29 19.36
CA ASP A 104 0.34 15.15 18.37
C ASP A 104 1.87 15.08 18.35
N GLN A 105 2.48 14.20 19.12
CA GLN A 105 3.93 14.04 19.11
C GLN A 105 4.37 13.42 17.79
N GLN A 106 5.25 14.13 17.06
CA GLN A 106 5.84 13.56 15.84
C GLN A 106 6.84 12.45 16.17
N LEU A 107 6.61 11.30 15.60
CA LEU A 107 7.41 10.09 15.78
C LEU A 107 7.71 9.44 14.44
N ALA A 108 8.82 8.71 14.37
CA ALA A 108 9.10 7.85 13.23
C ALA A 108 8.08 6.69 13.21
N PRO A 109 7.31 6.52 12.13
CA PRO A 109 6.26 5.51 12.06
C PRO A 109 6.78 4.08 11.93
N ALA A 110 8.04 3.90 11.55
CA ALA A 110 8.59 2.60 11.21
C ALA A 110 7.65 1.86 10.22
N SER A 111 7.40 0.57 10.42
CA SER A 111 6.55 -0.23 9.51
C SER A 111 5.07 0.18 9.48
N LEU A 112 4.58 1.05 10.36
CA LEU A 112 3.25 1.64 10.19
C LEU A 112 3.13 2.43 8.88
N THR A 113 4.24 2.90 8.32
CA THR A 113 4.32 3.48 6.97
C THR A 113 3.62 2.61 5.91
N LYS A 114 3.70 1.28 6.06
CA LYS A 114 3.13 0.34 5.08
C LYS A 114 1.60 0.38 5.00
N LEU A 115 0.93 0.93 6.00
CA LEU A 115 -0.50 1.23 5.91
C LEU A 115 -0.77 2.29 4.84
N MET A 116 0.04 3.36 4.77
CA MET A 116 -0.05 4.35 3.71
C MET A 116 0.35 3.75 2.36
N THR A 117 1.38 2.90 2.32
CA THR A 117 1.77 2.19 1.10
C THR A 117 0.61 1.34 0.58
N ALA A 118 -0.01 0.53 1.43
CA ALA A 118 -1.19 -0.25 1.07
C ALA A 118 -2.36 0.63 0.61
N TYR A 119 -2.61 1.75 1.30
CA TYR A 119 -3.66 2.69 0.95
C TYR A 119 -3.51 3.24 -0.47
N VAL A 120 -2.30 3.69 -0.85
CA VAL A 120 -2.00 4.18 -2.21
C VAL A 120 -2.16 3.06 -3.25
N VAL A 121 -1.77 1.83 -2.93
CA VAL A 121 -1.95 0.67 -3.82
C VAL A 121 -3.44 0.34 -3.98
N PHE A 122 -4.22 0.35 -2.89
CA PHE A 122 -5.66 0.13 -2.96
C PHE A 122 -6.38 1.23 -3.74
N ASP A 123 -5.94 2.49 -3.61
CA ASP A 123 -6.44 3.59 -4.44
C ASP A 123 -6.18 3.32 -5.94
N ALA A 124 -4.99 2.83 -6.29
CA ALA A 124 -4.66 2.46 -7.66
C ALA A 124 -5.52 1.30 -8.18
N LEU A 125 -5.81 0.30 -7.33
CA LEU A 125 -6.71 -0.83 -7.66
C LEU A 125 -8.16 -0.34 -7.84
N ALA A 126 -8.66 0.49 -6.94
CA ALA A 126 -10.02 1.01 -6.98
C ALA A 126 -10.28 1.85 -8.26
N HIS A 127 -9.26 2.59 -8.71
CA HIS A 127 -9.31 3.38 -9.95
C HIS A 127 -8.87 2.60 -11.20
N GLN A 128 -8.73 1.28 -11.11
CA GLN A 128 -8.34 0.40 -12.23
C GLN A 128 -7.00 0.76 -12.91
N ARG A 129 -6.12 1.50 -12.21
CA ARG A 129 -4.76 1.80 -12.66
C ARG A 129 -3.81 0.62 -12.45
N LEU A 130 -4.23 -0.35 -11.66
CA LEU A 130 -3.54 -1.57 -11.32
C LEU A 130 -4.56 -2.71 -11.20
N SER A 131 -4.15 -3.95 -11.41
CA SER A 131 -4.99 -5.13 -11.17
C SER A 131 -4.34 -6.05 -10.15
N ALA A 132 -5.13 -6.67 -9.26
CA ALA A 132 -4.63 -7.59 -8.25
C ALA A 132 -3.86 -8.78 -8.84
N ALA A 133 -4.32 -9.30 -9.98
CA ALA A 133 -3.66 -10.39 -10.70
C ALA A 133 -2.51 -9.93 -11.62
N GLN A 134 -2.25 -8.62 -11.71
CA GLN A 134 -1.18 -8.08 -12.57
C GLN A 134 0.18 -8.54 -12.06
N PRO A 135 1.02 -9.13 -12.94
CA PRO A 135 2.39 -9.47 -12.58
C PRO A 135 3.26 -8.21 -12.51
N VAL A 136 4.05 -8.10 -11.46
CA VAL A 136 5.05 -7.06 -11.23
C VAL A 136 6.43 -7.71 -11.32
N ALA A 137 7.28 -7.22 -12.21
CA ALA A 137 8.66 -7.66 -12.29
C ALA A 137 9.46 -7.10 -11.10
N VAL A 138 10.07 -7.97 -10.32
CA VAL A 138 10.88 -7.59 -9.17
C VAL A 138 12.20 -6.98 -9.63
N SER A 139 12.42 -5.71 -9.33
CA SER A 139 13.66 -5.01 -9.64
C SER A 139 14.83 -5.47 -8.75
N ASN A 140 16.05 -5.17 -9.18
CA ASN A 140 17.23 -5.33 -8.34
C ASN A 140 17.18 -4.43 -7.08
N HIS A 141 16.52 -3.28 -7.18
CA HIS A 141 16.35 -2.38 -6.05
C HIS A 141 15.41 -2.99 -5.01
N ALA A 142 14.22 -3.43 -5.41
CA ALA A 142 13.27 -4.11 -4.54
C ALA A 142 13.91 -5.36 -3.87
N TRP A 143 14.58 -6.21 -4.67
CA TRP A 143 15.25 -7.40 -4.16
C TRP A 143 16.32 -7.10 -3.10
N ARG A 144 17.07 -5.97 -3.23
CA ARG A 144 18.12 -5.58 -2.29
C ARG A 144 17.62 -4.83 -1.07
N THR A 145 16.34 -4.42 -1.06
CA THR A 145 15.79 -3.66 0.07
C THR A 145 15.95 -4.45 1.37
N GLY A 146 16.58 -3.83 2.34
CA GLY A 146 16.90 -4.46 3.63
C GLY A 146 15.74 -4.49 4.62
N GLY A 147 15.95 -5.08 5.79
CA GLY A 147 14.97 -5.24 6.85
C GLY A 147 14.05 -6.45 6.65
N SER A 148 12.78 -6.39 7.09
CA SER A 148 11.81 -7.46 6.91
C SER A 148 11.53 -7.70 5.43
N ARG A 149 11.45 -8.96 5.00
CA ARG A 149 11.28 -9.32 3.59
C ARG A 149 10.36 -10.52 3.42
N MET A 150 9.67 -10.57 2.27
CA MET A 150 9.01 -11.78 1.80
C MET A 150 9.94 -12.64 0.89
N PHE A 151 11.22 -12.22 0.76
CA PHE A 151 12.28 -12.91 0.00
C PHE A 151 12.01 -12.98 -1.51
N LEU A 152 11.61 -11.86 -2.09
CA LEU A 152 11.49 -11.71 -3.54
C LEU A 152 12.82 -12.00 -4.23
N GLN A 153 12.75 -12.47 -5.49
CA GLN A 153 13.91 -12.72 -6.33
C GLN A 153 13.91 -11.77 -7.53
N ALA A 154 15.01 -11.10 -7.76
CA ALA A 154 15.17 -10.19 -8.89
C ALA A 154 14.88 -10.88 -10.23
N GLY A 155 14.16 -10.20 -11.11
CA GLY A 155 13.78 -10.70 -12.42
C GLY A 155 12.60 -11.67 -12.44
N HIS A 156 12.10 -12.12 -11.30
CA HIS A 156 10.86 -12.89 -11.22
C HIS A 156 9.64 -11.95 -11.20
N ALA A 157 8.52 -12.44 -11.68
CA ALA A 157 7.26 -11.74 -11.62
C ALA A 157 6.44 -12.28 -10.43
N VAL A 158 5.84 -11.36 -9.66
CA VAL A 158 4.96 -11.66 -8.52
C VAL A 158 3.71 -10.81 -8.68
N THR A 159 2.55 -11.35 -8.39
CA THR A 159 1.29 -10.61 -8.55
C THR A 159 1.16 -9.50 -7.50
N VAL A 160 0.40 -8.45 -7.83
CA VAL A 160 0.09 -7.36 -6.89
C VAL A 160 -0.55 -7.89 -5.62
N ASP A 161 -1.42 -8.89 -5.72
CA ASP A 161 -2.07 -9.52 -4.55
C ASP A 161 -1.05 -10.19 -3.63
N GLU A 162 -0.13 -10.99 -4.18
CA GLU A 162 0.94 -11.63 -3.40
C GLU A 162 1.87 -10.60 -2.74
N LEU A 163 2.18 -9.51 -3.47
CA LEU A 163 2.98 -8.41 -2.92
C LEU A 163 2.26 -7.70 -1.77
N LEU A 164 0.94 -7.47 -1.89
CA LEU A 164 0.13 -6.90 -0.81
C LEU A 164 0.08 -7.81 0.42
N GLN A 165 -0.04 -9.13 0.22
CA GLN A 165 0.03 -10.10 1.31
C GLN A 165 1.40 -10.07 1.98
N GLY A 166 2.49 -10.06 1.21
CA GLY A 166 3.85 -9.93 1.74
C GLY A 166 4.07 -8.61 2.48
N LEU A 167 3.51 -7.50 1.97
CA LEU A 167 3.55 -6.19 2.61
C LEU A 167 2.85 -6.19 3.98
N LEU A 168 1.61 -6.69 4.04
CA LEU A 168 0.75 -6.54 5.21
C LEU A 168 0.98 -7.61 6.26
N VAL A 169 1.27 -8.85 5.87
CA VAL A 169 1.44 -9.98 6.79
C VAL A 169 2.88 -10.08 7.29
N GLN A 170 3.85 -10.03 6.37
CA GLN A 170 5.26 -10.20 6.69
C GLN A 170 5.99 -8.86 6.88
N SER A 171 5.29 -7.74 6.65
CA SER A 171 5.89 -6.41 6.65
C SER A 171 7.08 -6.30 5.67
N GLY A 172 6.99 -6.96 4.50
CA GLY A 172 8.05 -7.07 3.52
C GLY A 172 8.44 -5.71 2.92
N ASN A 173 9.69 -5.31 3.13
CA ASN A 173 10.22 -4.08 2.55
C ASN A 173 10.47 -4.23 1.04
N ASP A 174 10.90 -5.41 0.61
CA ASP A 174 11.03 -5.78 -0.80
C ASP A 174 9.67 -5.71 -1.53
N ALA A 175 8.60 -6.19 -0.91
CA ALA A 175 7.25 -6.05 -1.43
C ALA A 175 6.80 -4.58 -1.49
N ALA A 176 7.08 -3.79 -0.45
CA ALA A 176 6.77 -2.36 -0.42
C ALA A 176 7.44 -1.61 -1.57
N THR A 177 8.73 -1.88 -1.81
CA THR A 177 9.50 -1.26 -2.89
C THR A 177 8.99 -1.70 -4.26
N ALA A 178 8.71 -3.00 -4.47
CA ALA A 178 8.17 -3.50 -5.73
C ALA A 178 6.80 -2.88 -6.06
N LEU A 179 5.90 -2.78 -5.08
CA LEU A 179 4.60 -2.11 -5.24
C LEU A 179 4.76 -0.62 -5.53
N ALA A 180 5.69 0.05 -4.85
CA ALA A 180 5.98 1.46 -5.07
C ALA A 180 6.46 1.72 -6.51
N GLU A 181 7.36 0.90 -7.02
CA GLU A 181 7.82 0.98 -8.40
C GLU A 181 6.69 0.71 -9.42
N ALA A 182 5.83 -0.27 -9.12
CA ALA A 182 4.72 -0.63 -10.00
C ALA A 182 3.65 0.48 -10.11
N VAL A 183 3.36 1.18 -9.01
CA VAL A 183 2.31 2.22 -8.97
C VAL A 183 2.87 3.60 -9.32
N GLY A 184 4.03 3.94 -8.78
CA GLY A 184 4.64 5.27 -8.91
C GLY A 184 5.65 5.39 -10.06
N GLY A 185 5.96 4.27 -10.74
CA GLY A 185 7.04 4.20 -11.75
C GLY A 185 8.45 4.29 -11.13
N SER A 186 8.55 4.75 -9.91
CA SER A 186 9.77 4.82 -9.10
C SER A 186 9.40 4.98 -7.62
N GLU A 187 10.35 4.69 -6.72
CA GLU A 187 10.13 4.92 -5.29
C GLU A 187 9.84 6.41 -5.01
N SER A 188 10.56 7.33 -5.62
CA SER A 188 10.32 8.78 -5.45
C SER A 188 8.96 9.23 -5.97
N GLY A 189 8.51 8.69 -7.11
CA GLY A 189 7.17 8.95 -7.65
C GLY A 189 6.09 8.45 -6.72
N PHE A 190 6.29 7.27 -6.13
CA PHE A 190 5.36 6.71 -5.15
C PHE A 190 5.32 7.51 -3.85
N VAL A 191 6.47 7.98 -3.35
CA VAL A 191 6.56 8.86 -2.17
C VAL A 191 5.77 10.16 -2.39
N ALA A 192 5.80 10.71 -3.60
CA ALA A 192 4.96 11.87 -3.93
C ALA A 192 3.46 11.53 -3.78
N LEU A 193 3.02 10.37 -4.27
CA LEU A 193 1.64 9.91 -4.08
C LEU A 193 1.29 9.70 -2.60
N MET A 194 2.19 9.11 -1.81
CA MET A 194 1.97 8.94 -0.36
C MET A 194 1.72 10.27 0.33
N ASN A 195 2.55 11.28 0.04
CA ASN A 195 2.41 12.61 0.64
C ASN A 195 1.17 13.35 0.12
N GLU A 196 0.78 13.16 -1.14
CA GLU A 196 -0.48 13.68 -1.68
C GLU A 196 -1.69 13.06 -0.93
N GLN A 197 -1.69 11.75 -0.71
CA GLN A 197 -2.75 11.10 0.05
C GLN A 197 -2.76 11.53 1.52
N ALA A 198 -1.59 11.72 2.12
CA ALA A 198 -1.50 12.25 3.48
C ALA A 198 -2.18 13.64 3.60
N GLN A 199 -1.97 14.52 2.64
CA GLN A 199 -2.64 15.82 2.58
C GLN A 199 -4.16 15.69 2.43
N ARG A 200 -4.63 14.80 1.54
CA ARG A 200 -6.06 14.53 1.33
C ARG A 200 -6.75 13.99 2.59
N LEU A 201 -6.03 13.19 3.36
CA LEU A 201 -6.49 12.62 4.64
C LEU A 201 -6.37 13.59 5.81
N GLY A 202 -5.87 14.82 5.61
CA GLY A 202 -5.68 15.79 6.67
C GLY A 202 -4.48 15.52 7.58
N MET A 203 -3.57 14.63 7.18
CA MET A 203 -2.36 14.27 7.94
C MET A 203 -1.28 15.37 7.81
N SER A 204 -1.61 16.60 8.22
CA SER A 204 -0.80 17.81 7.99
C SER A 204 0.57 17.77 8.68
N ARG A 205 0.76 16.90 9.66
CA ARG A 205 2.00 16.74 10.43
C ARG A 205 2.73 15.43 10.12
N SER A 206 2.31 14.71 9.06
CA SER A 206 2.93 13.49 8.58
C SER A 206 3.70 13.75 7.29
N ARG A 207 4.87 13.14 7.17
CA ARG A 207 5.69 13.17 5.96
C ARG A 207 6.31 11.81 5.72
N PHE A 208 6.11 11.29 4.52
CA PHE A 208 6.66 10.03 4.07
C PHE A 208 7.88 10.27 3.19
N MET A 209 8.95 9.51 3.39
CA MET A 209 10.21 9.58 2.64
C MET A 209 10.52 8.32 1.87
N ASN A 210 9.90 7.20 2.24
CA ASN A 210 10.02 5.91 1.56
C ASN A 210 8.76 5.05 1.80
N PRO A 211 8.54 3.98 1.03
CA PRO A 211 7.34 3.14 1.18
C PRO A 211 7.45 2.08 2.29
N THR A 212 8.61 1.95 2.92
CA THR A 212 8.92 0.85 3.83
C THR A 212 8.84 1.22 5.31
N GLY A 213 9.11 2.49 5.65
CA GLY A 213 9.31 2.95 7.00
C GLY A 213 10.75 2.75 7.52
N LEU A 214 11.69 2.51 6.63
CA LEU A 214 13.11 2.54 6.98
C LEU A 214 13.52 3.94 7.47
N PRO A 215 14.52 4.05 8.35
CA PRO A 215 14.88 5.30 8.99
C PRO A 215 15.22 6.41 7.99
N ASP A 216 14.59 7.55 8.18
CA ASP A 216 14.91 8.83 7.56
C ASP A 216 14.51 9.94 8.54
N ALA A 217 15.33 10.97 8.69
CA ALA A 217 15.11 12.04 9.68
C ALA A 217 13.83 12.85 9.43
N ALA A 218 13.37 12.91 8.18
CA ALA A 218 12.15 13.63 7.79
C ALA A 218 10.92 12.71 7.69
N HIS A 219 11.07 11.39 7.96
CA HIS A 219 9.98 10.42 7.91
C HIS A 219 9.26 10.37 9.25
N LEU A 220 8.24 11.18 9.42
CA LEU A 220 7.55 11.41 10.68
C LEU A 220 6.03 11.36 10.50
N THR A 221 5.32 10.98 11.58
CA THR A 221 3.86 11.02 11.69
C THR A 221 3.45 11.36 13.13
N THR A 222 2.20 11.73 13.34
CA THR A 222 1.55 11.86 14.66
C THR A 222 0.59 10.75 14.89
#